data_57e3c872529bc2f77885a4e3e7ed1c67
#
_entry.id   57e3c872529bc2f77885a4e3e7ed1c67
#
_cell.length_a   1.000
_cell.length_b   1.000
_cell.length_c   1.000
_cell.angle_alpha   90.00
_cell.angle_beta   90.00
_cell.angle_gamma   90.00
#
_symmetry.space_group_name_H-M   'P 1'
#
loop_
_entity.id
_entity.type
_entity.pdbx_description
1 polymer ?
#
loop_
_entity_poly.entity_id
_entity_poly.type
_entity_poly.pdbx_seq_one_letter_code
_entity_poly.pdbx_strand_id
1 'polypeptide(L)'
;MNIKTLSMTIAAGSLFATGAMADYAGLSQEVSYNGNGAWTSRIYVNFTAATDELDAVFGDAENSLSIDADGNFYQNPFGGATSNDINPALYDAFPSLVNDSWVTIGLEDNVGNNMLNIGIDWDDFEAGGG
;
A
#
# COMPACT_ATOMS: atom_id res chain seq x y z
N MET A 1 -16.72 4.11 21.25
CA MET A 1 -15.99 3.39 20.19
C MET A 1 -14.92 4.35 19.69
N ASN A 2 -13.65 4.11 20.08
CA ASN A 2 -12.55 4.97 19.63
C ASN A 2 -12.15 4.51 18.24
N ILE A 3 -12.45 5.32 17.25
CA ILE A 3 -11.92 5.15 15.90
C ILE A 3 -10.45 5.55 15.99
N LYS A 4 -9.56 4.57 15.95
CA LYS A 4 -8.13 4.84 15.82
C LYS A 4 -7.89 5.39 14.43
N THR A 5 -7.32 6.56 14.37
CA THR A 5 -7.03 7.25 13.12
C THR A 5 -5.72 6.69 12.58
N LEU A 6 -5.75 6.08 11.41
CA LEU A 6 -4.53 5.78 10.65
C LEU A 6 -4.05 7.10 10.05
N SER A 7 -2.89 7.54 10.46
CA SER A 7 -2.23 8.71 9.85
C SER A 7 -1.20 8.20 8.86
N MET A 8 -1.40 8.53 7.60
CA MET A 8 -0.44 8.25 6.54
C MET A 8 0.17 9.56 6.08
N THR A 9 1.46 9.69 6.23
CA THR A 9 2.22 10.80 5.67
C THR A 9 2.98 10.27 4.47
N ILE A 10 2.49 10.60 3.27
CA ILE A 10 3.26 10.41 2.03
C ILE A 10 3.89 11.77 1.72
N ALA A 11 5.20 11.86 1.89
CA ALA A 11 5.95 12.99 1.38
C ALA A 11 6.15 12.79 -0.12
N ALA A 12 5.25 13.37 -0.92
CA ALA A 12 5.41 13.39 -2.37
C ALA A 12 6.48 14.42 -2.74
N GLY A 13 7.64 13.95 -3.15
CA GLY A 13 8.64 14.77 -3.80
C GLY A 13 8.08 15.35 -5.09
N SER A 14 8.02 16.67 -5.20
CA SER A 14 7.52 17.36 -6.39
C SER A 14 8.57 17.33 -7.51
N LEU A 15 8.38 16.44 -8.49
CA LEU A 15 9.06 16.54 -9.78
C LEU A 15 8.24 17.47 -10.70
N PHE A 16 8.79 18.65 -11.01
CA PHE A 16 8.24 19.51 -12.07
C PHE A 16 8.71 19.01 -13.44
N ALA A 17 7.97 18.10 -14.04
CA ALA A 17 8.06 17.84 -15.46
C ALA A 17 6.96 18.62 -16.17
N THR A 18 7.33 19.56 -17.05
CA THR A 18 6.42 20.24 -17.95
C THR A 18 6.02 19.28 -19.09
N GLY A 19 5.00 18.47 -18.88
CA GLY A 19 4.41 17.56 -19.87
C GLY A 19 3.30 16.81 -19.18
N ALA A 20 2.12 16.73 -19.77
CA ALA A 20 0.87 16.12 -19.31
C ALA A 20 0.89 15.63 -17.86
N MET A 21 0.56 16.52 -16.94
CA MET A 21 0.48 16.14 -15.53
C MET A 21 -0.76 15.31 -15.34
N ALA A 22 -0.60 14.06 -14.84
CA ALA A 22 -1.72 13.34 -14.26
C ALA A 22 -2.36 14.25 -13.21
N ASP A 23 -3.67 14.48 -13.33
CA ASP A 23 -4.39 15.33 -12.38
C ASP A 23 -4.62 14.53 -11.08
N TYR A 24 -3.60 14.52 -10.24
CA TYR A 24 -3.67 13.90 -8.91
C TYR A 24 -4.76 14.55 -8.06
N ALA A 25 -5.75 13.75 -7.67
CA ALA A 25 -6.92 14.20 -6.89
C ALA A 25 -6.78 13.93 -5.38
N GLY A 26 -5.64 13.41 -4.94
CA GLY A 26 -5.38 13.11 -3.54
C GLY A 26 -5.45 11.64 -3.19
N LEU A 27 -5.38 11.36 -1.89
CA LEU A 27 -5.53 10.02 -1.33
C LEU A 27 -6.93 9.84 -0.76
N SER A 28 -7.43 8.62 -0.83
CA SER A 28 -8.61 8.20 -0.09
C SER A 28 -8.34 6.94 0.72
N GLN A 29 -9.11 6.75 1.78
CA GLN A 29 -9.01 5.61 2.68
C GLN A 29 -10.36 4.94 2.81
N GLU A 30 -10.37 3.62 2.70
CA GLU A 30 -11.49 2.77 3.06
C GLU A 30 -11.10 1.89 4.24
N VAL A 31 -11.92 1.88 5.29
CA VAL A 31 -11.65 1.12 6.52
C VAL A 31 -12.79 0.15 6.76
N SER A 32 -12.46 -1.12 6.94
CA SER A 32 -13.42 -2.18 7.27
C SER A 32 -12.94 -3.02 8.45
N TYR A 33 -13.90 -3.47 9.27
CA TYR A 33 -13.60 -4.39 10.38
C TYR A 33 -13.60 -5.83 9.88
N ASN A 34 -12.52 -6.57 10.11
CA ASN A 34 -12.36 -7.94 9.60
C ASN A 34 -12.91 -9.04 10.52
N GLY A 35 -13.53 -8.68 11.65
CA GLY A 35 -14.20 -9.62 12.56
C GLY A 35 -13.33 -10.19 13.69
N ASN A 36 -12.00 -10.07 13.62
CA ASN A 36 -11.07 -10.69 14.57
C ASN A 36 -10.31 -9.69 15.45
N GLY A 37 -10.90 -8.53 15.72
CA GLY A 37 -10.25 -7.48 16.49
C GLY A 37 -9.30 -6.62 15.69
N ALA A 38 -9.17 -6.85 14.39
CA ALA A 38 -8.35 -6.10 13.48
C ALA A 38 -9.19 -5.34 12.45
N TRP A 39 -8.58 -4.32 11.86
CA TRP A 39 -9.17 -3.47 10.85
C TRP A 39 -8.35 -3.56 9.57
N THR A 40 -9.01 -3.69 8.44
CA THR A 40 -8.39 -3.56 7.14
C THR A 40 -8.57 -2.13 6.67
N SER A 41 -7.46 -1.47 6.34
CA SER A 41 -7.45 -0.14 5.72
C SER A 41 -6.89 -0.25 4.31
N ARG A 42 -7.64 0.23 3.32
CA ARG A 42 -7.18 0.37 1.95
C ARG A 42 -6.96 1.84 1.65
N ILE A 43 -5.81 2.17 1.10
CA ILE A 43 -5.45 3.53 0.75
C ILE A 43 -5.26 3.58 -0.76
N TYR A 44 -5.95 4.52 -1.39
CA TYR A 44 -5.98 4.68 -2.83
C TYR A 44 -5.40 6.02 -3.25
N VAL A 45 -4.65 6.01 -4.33
CA VAL A 45 -4.30 7.22 -5.09
C VAL A 45 -5.45 7.50 -6.05
N ASN A 46 -5.96 8.72 -6.03
CA ASN A 46 -7.07 9.13 -6.89
C ASN A 46 -6.58 10.08 -7.97
N PHE A 47 -7.12 9.90 -9.17
CA PHE A 47 -6.89 10.76 -10.33
C PHE A 47 -8.21 11.31 -10.85
N THR A 48 -8.17 12.44 -11.57
CA THR A 48 -9.37 13.06 -12.14
C THR A 48 -9.70 12.54 -13.54
N ALA A 49 -8.71 12.04 -14.27
CA ALA A 49 -8.90 11.48 -15.61
C ALA A 49 -8.73 9.95 -15.59
N ALA A 50 -9.59 9.26 -16.34
CA ALA A 50 -9.56 7.79 -16.45
C ALA A 50 -8.35 7.24 -17.24
N THR A 51 -7.58 8.14 -17.85
CA THR A 51 -6.35 7.81 -18.59
C THR A 51 -5.08 7.97 -17.77
N ASP A 52 -5.21 8.49 -16.53
CA ASP A 52 -4.07 8.65 -15.65
C ASP A 52 -3.70 7.34 -15.00
N GLU A 53 -2.42 7.07 -14.88
CA GLU A 53 -1.86 5.84 -14.34
C GLU A 53 -0.83 6.15 -13.26
N LEU A 54 -0.69 5.25 -12.30
CA LEU A 54 0.37 5.27 -11.31
C LEU A 54 1.47 4.29 -11.75
N ASP A 55 2.59 4.82 -12.22
CA ASP A 55 3.69 4.01 -12.71
C ASP A 55 4.69 3.63 -11.63
N ALA A 56 4.86 4.49 -10.63
CA ALA A 56 5.81 4.27 -9.55
C ALA A 56 5.42 4.98 -8.26
N VAL A 57 5.80 4.38 -7.14
CA VAL A 57 5.87 5.00 -5.82
C VAL A 57 7.32 4.91 -5.35
N PHE A 58 7.90 6.02 -4.95
CA PHE A 58 9.30 6.06 -4.55
C PHE A 58 9.53 7.07 -3.42
N GLY A 59 10.62 6.86 -2.69
CA GLY A 59 11.15 7.81 -1.72
C GLY A 59 12.62 8.13 -2.01
N ASP A 60 13.13 9.11 -1.31
CA ASP A 60 14.54 9.50 -1.31
C ASP A 60 15.01 9.81 0.12
N ALA A 61 16.27 10.22 0.27
CA ALA A 61 16.86 10.51 1.58
C ALA A 61 16.22 11.71 2.32
N GLU A 62 15.49 12.57 1.61
CA GLU A 62 14.81 13.74 2.19
C GLU A 62 13.32 13.43 2.45
N ASN A 63 12.76 12.51 1.66
CA ASN A 63 11.35 12.12 1.67
C ASN A 63 11.25 10.58 1.59
N SER A 64 11.52 9.92 2.70
CA SER A 64 11.43 8.46 2.76
C SER A 64 9.98 7.99 2.62
N LEU A 65 9.80 6.84 1.98
CA LEU A 65 8.51 6.14 2.01
C LEU A 65 8.29 5.58 3.40
N SER A 66 7.11 5.80 3.92
CA SER A 66 6.73 5.21 5.22
C SER A 66 5.23 5.07 5.35
N ILE A 67 4.81 4.12 6.17
CA ILE A 67 3.44 3.98 6.63
C ILE A 67 3.46 3.80 8.14
N ASP A 68 2.59 4.51 8.84
CA ASP A 68 2.49 4.45 10.29
C ASP A 68 1.05 4.13 10.71
N ALA A 69 0.92 3.32 11.74
CA ALA A 69 -0.37 2.92 12.30
C ALA A 69 -0.29 2.89 13.84
N ASP A 70 -1.43 3.14 14.49
CA ASP A 70 -1.54 3.05 15.96
C ASP A 70 -1.31 1.62 16.54
N GLY A 71 -1.09 0.64 15.68
CA GLY A 71 -0.88 -0.76 16.03
C GLY A 71 0.12 -1.42 15.09
N ASN A 72 0.28 -2.72 15.22
CA ASN A 72 1.15 -3.49 14.34
C ASN A 72 0.39 -3.88 13.07
N PHE A 73 1.11 -3.88 11.94
CA PHE A 73 0.64 -4.51 10.73
C PHE A 73 0.56 -6.03 10.90
N TYR A 74 -0.44 -6.63 10.28
CA TYR A 74 -0.55 -8.07 10.24
C TYR A 74 0.24 -8.58 9.04
N GLN A 75 1.24 -9.42 9.32
CA GLN A 75 2.04 -10.10 8.30
C GLN A 75 1.71 -11.59 8.31
N ASN A 76 1.25 -12.11 7.18
CA ASN A 76 0.96 -13.52 7.03
C ASN A 76 2.21 -14.27 6.56
N PRO A 77 2.60 -15.41 7.17
CA PRO A 77 3.80 -16.14 6.78
C PRO A 77 3.75 -16.74 5.34
N PHE A 78 2.59 -16.71 4.68
CA PHE A 78 2.39 -17.14 3.29
C PHE A 78 2.16 -15.98 2.32
N GLY A 79 2.24 -14.75 2.80
CA GLY A 79 2.19 -13.51 2.03
C GLY A 79 3.54 -12.81 2.00
N GLY A 80 3.51 -11.50 1.91
CA GLY A 80 4.70 -10.66 1.92
C GLY A 80 4.37 -9.19 1.68
N ALA A 81 5.40 -8.37 1.59
CA ALA A 81 5.27 -6.92 1.59
C ALA A 81 4.63 -6.33 0.32
N THR A 82 4.53 -7.10 -0.75
CA THR A 82 3.94 -6.63 -2.00
C THR A 82 2.86 -7.57 -2.52
N SER A 83 1.98 -7.07 -3.37
CA SER A 83 0.95 -7.89 -4.00
C SER A 83 1.51 -9.04 -4.85
N ASN A 84 2.77 -8.97 -5.30
CA ASN A 84 3.44 -10.10 -5.96
C ASN A 84 3.65 -11.32 -5.05
N ASP A 85 3.63 -11.11 -3.74
CA ASP A 85 3.79 -12.17 -2.74
C ASP A 85 2.44 -12.82 -2.38
N ILE A 86 1.34 -12.23 -2.81
CA ILE A 86 -0.01 -12.70 -2.54
C ILE A 86 -0.45 -13.71 -3.61
N ASN A 87 -0.56 -14.97 -3.22
CA ASN A 87 -1.01 -16.03 -4.11
C ASN A 87 -2.46 -16.43 -3.79
N PRO A 88 -3.45 -16.08 -4.63
CA PRO A 88 -4.85 -16.37 -4.38
C PRO A 88 -5.17 -17.87 -4.36
N ALA A 89 -4.33 -18.73 -4.95
CA ALA A 89 -4.51 -20.19 -4.86
C ALA A 89 -4.32 -20.73 -3.43
N LEU A 90 -3.76 -19.93 -2.54
CA LEU A 90 -3.57 -20.30 -1.12
C LEU A 90 -4.74 -19.88 -0.21
N TYR A 91 -5.70 -19.10 -0.68
CA TYR A 91 -6.77 -18.56 0.17
C TYR A 91 -7.65 -19.66 0.80
N ASP A 92 -7.91 -20.73 0.07
CA ASP A 92 -8.72 -21.86 0.60
C ASP A 92 -7.99 -22.60 1.73
N ALA A 93 -6.67 -22.74 1.64
CA ALA A 93 -5.85 -23.41 2.64
C ALA A 93 -5.47 -22.50 3.81
N PHE A 94 -5.30 -21.22 3.54
CA PHE A 94 -4.86 -20.19 4.48
C PHE A 94 -5.76 -18.95 4.40
N PRO A 95 -7.01 -19.02 4.90
CA PRO A 95 -7.98 -17.90 4.77
C PRO A 95 -7.52 -16.57 5.38
N SER A 96 -6.59 -16.61 6.33
CA SER A 96 -6.03 -15.41 6.94
C SER A 96 -5.14 -14.58 5.98
N LEU A 97 -4.69 -15.19 4.87
CA LEU A 97 -3.87 -14.49 3.87
C LEU A 97 -4.60 -13.30 3.23
N VAL A 98 -5.93 -13.32 3.16
CA VAL A 98 -6.72 -12.17 2.65
C VAL A 98 -6.59 -10.90 3.51
N ASN A 99 -6.05 -11.04 4.73
CA ASN A 99 -5.86 -9.94 5.67
C ASN A 99 -4.39 -9.51 5.78
N ASP A 100 -3.53 -10.04 4.94
CA ASP A 100 -2.12 -9.66 4.92
C ASP A 100 -1.93 -8.17 4.60
N SER A 101 -0.83 -7.60 5.06
CA SER A 101 -0.49 -6.19 4.80
C SER A 101 0.50 -6.14 3.64
N TRP A 102 0.14 -5.46 2.56
CA TRP A 102 0.96 -5.40 1.36
C TRP A 102 0.76 -4.11 0.59
N VAL A 103 1.71 -3.78 -0.26
CA VAL A 103 1.68 -2.61 -1.15
C VAL A 103 1.53 -3.08 -2.59
N THR A 104 0.81 -2.31 -3.40
CA THR A 104 0.64 -2.58 -4.82
C THR A 104 0.59 -1.32 -5.68
N ILE A 105 0.78 -1.54 -6.98
CA ILE A 105 0.43 -0.61 -8.06
C ILE A 105 -0.50 -1.38 -9.01
N GLY A 106 -1.80 -1.31 -8.75
CA GLY A 106 -2.87 -1.83 -9.60
C GLY A 106 -3.39 -3.22 -9.24
N LEU A 107 -2.59 -4.29 -9.36
CA LEU A 107 -3.05 -5.66 -9.12
C LEU A 107 -2.93 -6.06 -7.64
N GLU A 108 -3.93 -6.79 -7.13
CA GLU A 108 -4.03 -7.16 -5.71
C GLU A 108 -3.41 -8.52 -5.38
N ASP A 109 -2.90 -9.25 -6.38
CA ASP A 109 -2.26 -10.54 -6.22
C ASP A 109 -1.17 -10.77 -7.27
N ASN A 110 -0.55 -11.94 -7.26
CA ASN A 110 0.56 -12.27 -8.15
C ASN A 110 0.13 -12.73 -9.56
N VAL A 111 -1.15 -12.79 -9.86
CA VAL A 111 -1.62 -13.28 -11.17
C VAL A 111 -1.47 -12.21 -12.24
N GLY A 112 -0.47 -12.36 -13.10
CA GLY A 112 -0.15 -11.39 -14.15
C GLY A 112 0.47 -10.09 -13.65
N ASN A 113 0.88 -10.04 -12.40
CA ASN A 113 1.46 -8.88 -11.76
C ASN A 113 2.96 -8.77 -12.10
N ASN A 114 3.35 -7.66 -12.71
CA ASN A 114 4.74 -7.36 -13.07
C ASN A 114 5.34 -6.23 -12.22
N MET A 115 4.73 -5.91 -11.08
CA MET A 115 5.25 -4.89 -10.18
C MET A 115 6.67 -5.24 -9.73
N LEU A 116 7.55 -4.26 -9.74
CA LEU A 116 8.93 -4.39 -9.25
C LEU A 116 9.06 -3.67 -7.92
N ASN A 117 9.82 -4.28 -7.03
CA ASN A 117 10.21 -3.73 -5.75
C ASN A 117 11.75 -3.59 -5.72
N ILE A 118 12.27 -2.38 -5.56
CA ILE A 118 13.70 -2.11 -5.61
C ILE A 118 14.08 -1.20 -4.45
N GLY A 119 14.93 -1.71 -3.56
CA GLY A 119 15.63 -0.92 -2.54
C GLY A 119 14.79 -0.42 -1.37
N ILE A 120 13.61 -0.99 -1.15
CA ILE A 120 12.78 -0.67 0.03
C ILE A 120 13.15 -1.65 1.15
N ASP A 121 13.43 -1.11 2.32
CA ASP A 121 13.44 -1.87 3.58
C ASP A 121 12.02 -1.90 4.13
N TRP A 122 11.38 -3.05 4.00
CA TRP A 122 9.97 -3.19 4.36
C TRP A 122 9.73 -3.12 5.87
N ASP A 123 10.68 -3.58 6.68
CA ASP A 123 10.58 -3.49 8.14
C ASP A 123 10.61 -2.01 8.59
N ASP A 124 11.53 -1.21 8.00
CA ASP A 124 11.60 0.23 8.24
C ASP A 124 10.37 0.96 7.68
N PHE A 125 9.89 0.58 6.49
CA PHE A 125 8.70 1.16 5.88
C PHE A 125 7.47 1.03 6.79
N GLU A 126 7.23 -0.15 7.35
CA GLU A 126 6.10 -0.44 8.24
C GLU A 126 6.32 0.10 9.67
N ALA A 127 7.55 0.38 10.05
CA ALA A 127 7.88 1.07 11.30
C ALA A 127 7.78 2.62 11.18
N GLY A 128 7.38 3.14 10.02
CA GLY A 128 7.24 4.58 9.78
C GLY A 128 8.54 5.28 9.36
N GLY A 129 9.54 4.56 8.87
CA GLY A 129 10.85 5.11 8.56
C GLY A 129 11.60 4.44 7.40
N GLY A 130 10.90 3.98 6.35
CA GLY A 130 11.50 3.28 5.20
C GLY A 130 12.28 4.14 4.21
#